data_ad2fa92ef7a38760a0f0783cedef15d5
#
_entry.id   ad2fa92ef7a38760a0f0783cedef15d5
#
_cell.length_a   1.000
_cell.length_b   1.000
_cell.length_c   1.000
_cell.angle_alpha   90.00
_cell.angle_beta   90.00
_cell.angle_gamma   90.00
#
_symmetry.space_group_name_H-M   'P 1'
#
loop_
_entity.id
_entity.type
_entity.pdbx_description
1 polymer ?
#
loop_
_entity_poly.entity_id
_entity_poly.type
_entity_poly.pdbx_seq_one_letter_code
_entity_poly.pdbx_strand_id
1 'polypeptide(L)'
;MLNKGLRDEESIRIDNVLKTLHSLVLVPENAFDLYQIEEALKSFGLNVESLIAIALNDLIVLLERLHLDWNQKEKFADFLVAFSKENTFDFREKAISIYNHIQSESKTFSFGIFNKIAANS
;
A
#
# COMPACT_ATOMS: atom_id res chain seq x y z
N MET A 1 -26.42 -11.00 3.75
CA MET A 1 -26.71 -9.79 4.57
C MET A 1 -25.71 -9.63 5.69
N LEU A 2 -25.54 -10.64 6.50
CA LEU A 2 -24.57 -10.59 7.60
C LEU A 2 -23.14 -10.42 7.10
N ASN A 3 -22.80 -11.05 5.99
CA ASN A 3 -21.45 -10.95 5.42
C ASN A 3 -21.12 -9.54 4.93
N LYS A 4 -22.13 -8.78 4.53
CA LYS A 4 -21.94 -7.43 4.03
C LYS A 4 -21.43 -6.50 5.13
N GLY A 5 -22.00 -6.60 6.32
CA GLY A 5 -21.56 -5.80 7.45
C GLY A 5 -20.13 -6.08 7.83
N LEU A 6 -19.73 -7.36 7.86
CA LEU A 6 -18.36 -7.76 8.17
C LEU A 6 -17.37 -7.23 7.15
N ARG A 7 -17.73 -7.26 5.86
CA ARG A 7 -16.85 -6.73 4.81
C ARG A 7 -16.67 -5.23 4.96
N ASP A 8 -17.75 -4.52 5.31
CA ASP A 8 -17.67 -3.09 5.49
C ASP A 8 -16.74 -2.75 6.67
N GLU A 9 -16.83 -3.51 7.75
CA GLU A 9 -15.95 -3.31 8.91
C GLU A 9 -14.49 -3.57 8.57
N GLU A 10 -14.21 -4.63 7.82
CA GLU A 10 -12.85 -4.92 7.36
C GLU A 10 -12.33 -3.81 6.46
N SER A 11 -13.16 -3.35 5.53
CA SER A 11 -12.78 -2.28 4.61
C SER A 11 -12.46 -0.99 5.36
N ILE A 12 -13.27 -0.66 6.36
CA ILE A 12 -13.04 0.53 7.20
C ILE A 12 -11.74 0.39 7.97
N ARG A 13 -11.47 -0.80 8.52
CA ARG A 13 -10.23 -1.04 9.24
C ARG A 13 -9.02 -0.86 8.33
N ILE A 14 -9.10 -1.39 7.11
CA ILE A 14 -8.03 -1.25 6.13
C ILE A 14 -7.84 0.23 5.77
N ASP A 15 -8.93 0.96 5.53
CA ASP A 15 -8.84 2.39 5.23
C ASP A 15 -8.16 3.15 6.35
N ASN A 16 -8.47 2.81 7.60
CA ASN A 16 -7.86 3.47 8.75
C ASN A 16 -6.36 3.19 8.83
N VAL A 17 -5.95 1.95 8.57
CA VAL A 17 -4.52 1.61 8.53
C VAL A 17 -3.81 2.38 7.43
N LEU A 18 -4.39 2.47 6.24
CA LEU A 18 -3.82 3.21 5.13
C LEU A 18 -3.71 4.70 5.44
N LYS A 19 -4.72 5.29 6.06
CA LYS A 19 -4.68 6.68 6.51
C LYS A 19 -3.54 6.91 7.49
N THR A 20 -3.37 6.00 8.45
CA THR A 20 -2.30 6.08 9.42
C THR A 20 -0.94 6.04 8.74
N LEU A 21 -0.74 5.09 7.84
CA LEU A 21 0.52 4.97 7.11
C LEU A 21 0.82 6.23 6.31
N HIS A 22 -0.17 6.77 5.61
CA HIS A 22 0.00 8.01 4.85
C HIS A 22 0.39 9.18 5.73
N SER A 23 -0.29 9.33 6.84
CA SER A 23 0.00 10.47 7.75
C SER A 23 1.41 10.37 8.31
N LEU A 24 1.90 9.15 8.57
CA LEU A 24 3.24 8.96 9.12
C LEU A 24 4.35 9.28 8.12
N VAL A 25 4.12 9.10 6.83
CA VAL A 25 5.15 9.37 5.82
C VAL A 25 5.04 10.75 5.19
N LEU A 26 3.93 11.47 5.40
CA LEU A 26 3.71 12.78 4.79
C LEU A 26 4.02 13.94 5.71
N VAL A 27 4.50 13.69 6.91
CA VAL A 27 4.86 14.76 7.86
C VAL A 27 6.24 15.30 7.48
N PRO A 28 6.34 16.53 6.95
CA PRO A 28 7.58 16.98 6.32
C PRO A 28 8.71 17.31 7.26
N GLU A 29 8.44 17.56 8.52
CA GLU A 29 9.46 18.07 9.43
C GLU A 29 10.00 17.05 10.41
N ASN A 30 9.41 15.90 10.45
CA ASN A 30 9.79 14.90 11.44
C ASN A 30 10.47 13.73 10.79
N ALA A 31 11.47 13.25 11.45
CA ALA A 31 11.98 11.94 11.15
C ALA A 31 10.80 10.98 11.21
N PHE A 32 10.78 9.99 10.33
CA PHE A 32 9.77 8.94 10.36
C PHE A 32 9.76 8.28 11.72
N ASP A 33 8.60 8.14 12.28
CA ASP A 33 8.44 7.28 13.43
C ASP A 33 8.33 5.85 12.93
N LEU A 34 9.48 5.23 12.75
CA LEU A 34 9.55 3.87 12.22
C LEU A 34 8.76 2.89 13.09
N TYR A 35 8.75 3.10 14.40
CA TYR A 35 7.99 2.27 15.31
C TYR A 35 6.50 2.30 15.00
N GLN A 36 5.95 3.49 14.76
CA GLN A 36 4.53 3.62 14.43
C GLN A 36 4.20 3.02 13.06
N ILE A 37 5.11 3.17 12.11
CA ILE A 37 4.94 2.53 10.79
C ILE A 37 4.93 1.02 10.95
N GLU A 38 5.83 0.46 11.74
CA GLU A 38 5.88 -0.98 12.03
C GLU A 38 4.58 -1.45 12.67
N GLU A 39 4.06 -0.67 13.64
CA GLU A 39 2.80 -1.04 14.30
C GLU A 39 1.62 -1.02 13.33
N ALA A 40 1.57 -0.05 12.44
CA ALA A 40 0.50 0.00 11.44
C ALA A 40 0.60 -1.15 10.44
N LEU A 41 1.82 -1.50 10.00
CA LEU A 41 2.03 -2.60 9.07
C LEU A 41 1.65 -3.95 9.65
N LYS A 42 1.69 -4.10 10.97
CA LYS A 42 1.28 -5.36 11.61
C LYS A 42 -0.16 -5.73 11.27
N SER A 43 -1.02 -4.75 11.08
CA SER A 43 -2.41 -5.00 10.71
C SER A 43 -2.54 -5.73 9.37
N PHE A 44 -1.51 -5.64 8.53
CA PHE A 44 -1.45 -6.34 7.25
C PHE A 44 -0.57 -7.59 7.32
N GLY A 45 -0.08 -7.93 8.51
CA GLY A 45 0.84 -9.06 8.66
C GLY A 45 2.24 -8.74 8.16
N LEU A 46 2.61 -7.46 8.12
CA LEU A 46 3.88 -7.00 7.59
C LEU A 46 4.70 -6.27 8.65
N ASN A 47 5.99 -6.19 8.38
CA ASN A 47 6.90 -5.24 9.02
C ASN A 47 7.87 -4.77 7.94
N VAL A 48 8.74 -3.83 8.26
CA VAL A 48 9.65 -3.27 7.25
C VAL A 48 10.57 -4.37 6.70
N GLU A 49 11.07 -5.23 7.55
CA GLU A 49 11.95 -6.32 7.12
C GLU A 49 11.26 -7.27 6.14
N SER A 50 10.03 -7.71 6.46
CA SER A 50 9.29 -8.59 5.57
C SER A 50 8.89 -7.88 4.29
N LEU A 51 8.61 -6.57 4.36
CA LEU A 51 8.28 -5.79 3.19
C LEU A 51 9.48 -5.67 2.24
N ILE A 52 10.68 -5.57 2.78
CA ILE A 52 11.90 -5.59 1.96
C ILE A 52 12.08 -6.95 1.28
N ALA A 53 11.84 -8.01 2.02
CA ALA A 53 12.12 -9.38 1.56
C ALA A 53 11.06 -9.96 0.64
N ILE A 54 9.82 -9.48 0.70
CA ILE A 54 8.71 -10.10 -0.02
C ILE A 54 8.88 -9.96 -1.54
N ALA A 55 8.62 -11.05 -2.26
CA ALA A 55 8.64 -11.02 -3.71
C ALA A 55 7.44 -10.24 -4.24
N LEU A 56 7.57 -9.67 -5.45
CA LEU A 56 6.53 -8.84 -6.05
C LEU A 56 5.18 -9.57 -6.14
N ASN A 57 5.21 -10.81 -6.62
CA ASN A 57 3.99 -11.59 -6.75
C ASN A 57 3.37 -11.93 -5.40
N ASP A 58 4.20 -12.19 -4.42
CA ASP A 58 3.72 -12.54 -3.08
C ASP A 58 3.06 -11.34 -2.41
N LEU A 59 3.57 -10.14 -2.67
CA LEU A 59 2.94 -8.93 -2.17
C LEU A 59 1.55 -8.76 -2.77
N ILE A 60 1.41 -8.95 -4.06
CA ILE A 60 0.09 -8.88 -4.73
C ILE A 60 -0.86 -9.90 -4.12
N VAL A 61 -0.41 -11.13 -3.92
CA VAL A 61 -1.22 -12.19 -3.30
C VAL A 61 -1.66 -11.78 -1.90
N LEU A 62 -0.76 -11.17 -1.13
CA LEU A 62 -1.10 -10.72 0.23
C LEU A 62 -2.22 -9.68 0.20
N LEU A 63 -2.13 -8.70 -0.70
CA LEU A 63 -3.16 -7.67 -0.80
C LEU A 63 -4.50 -8.26 -1.22
N GLU A 64 -4.48 -9.28 -2.08
CA GLU A 64 -5.69 -9.99 -2.47
C GLU A 64 -6.30 -10.75 -1.29
N ARG A 65 -5.48 -11.40 -0.50
CA ARG A 65 -5.94 -12.13 0.69
C ARG A 65 -6.54 -11.21 1.73
N LEU A 66 -6.05 -9.99 1.82
CA LEU A 66 -6.58 -8.98 2.73
C LEU A 66 -7.83 -8.31 2.18
N HIS A 67 -8.21 -8.65 0.95
CA HIS A 67 -9.41 -8.13 0.27
C HIS A 67 -9.37 -6.62 0.07
N LEU A 68 -8.18 -6.06 -0.22
CA LEU A 68 -8.09 -4.67 -0.61
C LEU A 68 -8.76 -4.46 -1.96
N ASP A 69 -9.58 -3.42 -2.06
CA ASP A 69 -10.13 -3.02 -3.35
C ASP A 69 -9.08 -2.26 -4.17
N TRP A 70 -9.44 -1.89 -5.40
CA TRP A 70 -8.48 -1.21 -6.29
C TRP A 70 -7.97 0.09 -5.70
N ASN A 71 -8.85 0.87 -5.10
CA ASN A 71 -8.49 2.14 -4.49
C ASN A 71 -7.55 1.94 -3.29
N GLN A 72 -7.82 0.94 -2.46
CA GLN A 72 -6.98 0.62 -1.32
C GLN A 72 -5.60 0.13 -1.75
N LYS A 73 -5.55 -0.68 -2.80
CA LYS A 73 -4.27 -1.14 -3.37
C LYS A 73 -3.46 0.05 -3.87
N GLU A 74 -4.10 1.00 -4.55
CA GLU A 74 -3.42 2.20 -5.02
C GLU A 74 -2.86 3.01 -3.86
N LYS A 75 -3.65 3.17 -2.80
CA LYS A 75 -3.19 3.89 -1.61
C LYS A 75 -2.00 3.20 -0.95
N PHE A 76 -1.99 1.89 -0.91
CA PHE A 76 -0.84 1.17 -0.36
C PHE A 76 0.41 1.40 -1.21
N ALA A 77 0.28 1.36 -2.53
CA ALA A 77 1.40 1.66 -3.44
C ALA A 77 1.87 3.11 -3.27
N ASP A 78 0.94 4.05 -3.12
CA ASP A 78 1.28 5.46 -2.86
C ASP A 78 2.09 5.59 -1.57
N PHE A 79 1.72 4.84 -0.53
CA PHE A 79 2.49 4.81 0.72
C PHE A 79 3.91 4.30 0.46
N LEU A 80 4.07 3.24 -0.32
CA LEU A 80 5.40 2.69 -0.62
C LEU A 80 6.28 3.72 -1.33
N VAL A 81 5.71 4.47 -2.27
CA VAL A 81 6.45 5.53 -2.96
C VAL A 81 6.87 6.61 -1.99
N ALA A 82 5.96 7.08 -1.15
CA ALA A 82 6.26 8.14 -0.19
C ALA A 82 7.30 7.69 0.82
N PHE A 83 7.20 6.46 1.29
CA PHE A 83 8.15 5.90 2.24
C PHE A 83 9.54 5.79 1.62
N SER A 84 9.62 5.47 0.34
CA SER A 84 10.89 5.36 -0.38
C SER A 84 11.61 6.69 -0.51
N LYS A 85 10.87 7.79 -0.65
CA LYS A 85 11.46 9.11 -0.83
C LYS A 85 12.21 9.61 0.38
N GLU A 86 11.75 9.22 1.55
CA GLU A 86 12.26 9.78 2.81
C GLU A 86 13.18 8.84 3.55
N ASN A 87 13.43 7.67 3.00
CA ASN A 87 14.19 6.63 3.66
C ASN A 87 15.25 6.04 2.75
N THR A 88 16.15 5.25 3.35
CA THR A 88 17.13 4.49 2.60
C THR A 88 16.51 3.29 1.89
N PHE A 89 15.28 2.93 2.27
CA PHE A 89 14.57 1.82 1.63
C PHE A 89 13.99 2.27 0.30
N ASP A 90 14.00 1.40 -0.68
CA ASP A 90 13.43 1.69 -1.99
C ASP A 90 12.37 0.65 -2.33
N PHE A 91 11.11 1.06 -2.25
CA PHE A 91 9.97 0.22 -2.55
C PHE A 91 9.28 0.60 -3.86
N ARG A 92 9.93 1.41 -4.70
CA ARG A 92 9.29 1.90 -5.93
C ARG A 92 8.96 0.76 -6.88
N GLU A 93 9.82 -0.23 -6.98
CA GLU A 93 9.56 -1.39 -7.83
C GLU A 93 8.32 -2.15 -7.37
N LYS A 94 8.17 -2.30 -6.06
CA LYS A 94 6.98 -2.93 -5.50
C LYS A 94 5.72 -2.10 -5.76
N ALA A 95 5.83 -0.78 -5.63
CA ALA A 95 4.72 0.11 -5.93
C ALA A 95 4.31 0.01 -7.40
N ILE A 96 5.27 0.01 -8.31
CA ILE A 96 5.00 -0.13 -9.75
C ILE A 96 4.29 -1.46 -10.03
N SER A 97 4.73 -2.53 -9.37
CA SER A 97 4.08 -3.84 -9.53
C SER A 97 2.60 -3.79 -9.14
N ILE A 98 2.28 -3.08 -8.06
CA ILE A 98 0.89 -2.93 -7.63
C ILE A 98 0.11 -2.08 -8.62
N TYR A 99 0.67 -0.96 -9.07
CA TYR A 99 0.01 -0.12 -10.07
C TYR A 99 -0.27 -0.89 -11.37
N ASN A 100 0.69 -1.67 -11.85
CA ASN A 100 0.51 -2.50 -13.03
C ASN A 100 -0.58 -3.55 -12.83
N HIS A 101 -0.62 -4.15 -11.66
CA HIS A 101 -1.65 -5.11 -11.30
C HIS A 101 -3.04 -4.47 -11.39
N ILE A 102 -3.19 -3.24 -10.85
CA ILE A 102 -4.46 -2.52 -10.91
C ILE A 102 -4.86 -2.27 -12.36
N GLN A 103 -3.94 -1.76 -13.18
CA GLN A 103 -4.23 -1.45 -14.59
C GLN A 103 -4.66 -2.69 -15.38
N SER A 104 -4.00 -3.81 -15.14
CA SER A 104 -4.31 -5.02 -15.92
C SER A 104 -5.53 -5.78 -15.42
N GLU A 105 -5.73 -5.83 -14.10
CA GLU A 105 -6.76 -6.69 -13.53
C GLU A 105 -8.08 -5.97 -13.28
N SER A 106 -8.06 -4.66 -13.07
CA SER A 106 -9.30 -3.91 -12.91
C SER A 106 -10.05 -3.71 -14.21
N LYS A 107 -9.34 -3.90 -15.33
CA LYS A 107 -9.90 -3.69 -16.69
C LYS A 107 -10.38 -2.26 -16.91
N THR A 108 -9.89 -1.32 -16.13
CA THR A 108 -10.20 0.09 -16.25
C THR A 108 -8.90 0.86 -16.32
N PHE A 109 -8.68 1.58 -17.41
CA PHE A 109 -7.47 2.37 -17.56
C PHE A 109 -7.57 3.64 -16.72
N SER A 110 -6.51 3.94 -15.99
CA SER A 110 -6.41 5.16 -15.19
C SER A 110 -5.18 5.95 -15.63
N PHE A 111 -5.40 7.16 -16.11
CA PHE A 111 -4.29 8.07 -16.43
C PHE A 111 -3.49 8.43 -15.19
N GLY A 112 -4.17 8.56 -14.04
CA GLY A 112 -3.48 8.84 -12.77
C GLY A 112 -2.49 7.75 -12.42
N ILE A 113 -2.91 6.49 -12.52
CA ILE A 113 -2.02 5.37 -12.24
C ILE A 113 -0.91 5.28 -13.30
N PHE A 114 -1.24 5.48 -14.56
CA PHE A 114 -0.24 5.48 -15.63
C PHE A 114 0.86 6.51 -15.33
N ASN A 115 0.48 7.71 -14.91
CA ASN A 115 1.44 8.75 -14.57
C ASN A 115 2.27 8.39 -13.36
N LYS A 116 1.69 7.70 -12.36
CA LYS A 116 2.43 7.24 -11.19
C LYS A 116 3.48 6.21 -11.57
N ILE A 117 3.15 5.30 -12.48
CA ILE A 117 4.11 4.33 -12.99
C ILE A 117 5.28 5.04 -13.68
N ALA A 118 4.97 5.98 -14.57
CA ALA A 118 6.00 6.73 -15.30
C ALA A 118 6.89 7.52 -14.34
N ALA A 119 6.30 8.13 -13.33
CA ALA A 119 7.05 8.95 -12.38
C ALA A 119 8.02 8.14 -11.52
N ASN A 120 7.77 6.84 -11.34
CA ASN A 120 8.58 5.99 -10.46
C ASN A 120 9.41 4.94 -11.19
N SER A 121 9.39 5.00 -12.52
CA SER A 121 10.17 4.08 -13.34
C SER A 121 11.63 4.50 -13.49
#